data_8d06756d636c2019041b6b341051c295
#
_entry.id   8d06756d636c2019041b6b341051c295
#
_cell.length_a   1.000
_cell.length_b   1.000
_cell.length_c   1.000
_cell.angle_alpha   90.00
_cell.angle_beta   90.00
_cell.angle_gamma   90.00
#
_symmetry.space_group_name_H-M   'P 1'
#
loop_
_entity.id
_entity.type
_entity.pdbx_description
1 polymer ?
#
loop_
_entity_poly.entity_id
_entity_poly.type
_entity_poly.pdbx_seq_one_letter_code
_entity_poly.pdbx_strand_id
1 'polypeptide(L)'
;MPAYICTTCGTQYAPTPQPPASCPICLDERQYVTPAGQSWTTLDVLARRNMNAIHELEPGLISLLTFPHFGIGQRAMFLRTPHGNVLWDCIALVDRATIEMINAMGGIKAIAISHPHYYTTMVEWSEALGGVPIYLHEADRKWIMRSGPTISLWKGQTKELLPGLTLICSGGHYPGGAVLHWPAGAGGKGALLSGDLVQVVQDNKSVSFMWSFPNIIPLSAPRVEGVVNSLKPYKFDRIHGAFAERTVWSDGKGVLERSAARYLKMIRGDGTYELQDFSAAAVGQG
;
A
#
# COMPACT_ATOMS: atom_id res chain seq x y z
N MET A 1 5.11 -28.98 -1.99
CA MET A 1 3.70 -28.59 -1.69
C MET A 1 3.50 -27.19 -2.21
N PRO A 2 2.33 -26.86 -2.78
CA PRO A 2 2.07 -25.52 -3.31
C PRO A 2 1.89 -24.51 -2.16
N ALA A 3 2.39 -23.28 -2.36
CA ALA A 3 2.08 -22.12 -1.53
C ALA A 3 0.88 -21.42 -2.17
N TYR A 4 -0.30 -21.55 -1.56
CA TYR A 4 -1.53 -21.00 -2.09
C TYR A 4 -1.61 -19.49 -1.92
N ILE A 5 -2.20 -18.81 -2.91
CA ILE A 5 -2.41 -17.37 -2.95
C ILE A 5 -3.91 -17.10 -2.99
N CYS A 6 -4.41 -16.29 -2.08
CA CYS A 6 -5.80 -15.81 -2.09
C CYS A 6 -6.05 -14.95 -3.32
N THR A 7 -7.06 -15.28 -4.13
CA THR A 7 -7.31 -14.53 -5.37
C THR A 7 -7.93 -13.14 -5.11
N THR A 8 -8.52 -12.92 -3.94
CA THR A 8 -9.15 -11.63 -3.58
C THR A 8 -8.12 -10.61 -3.10
N CYS A 9 -7.19 -10.98 -2.20
CA CYS A 9 -6.22 -10.03 -1.65
C CYS A 9 -4.76 -10.25 -2.10
N GLY A 10 -4.46 -11.38 -2.76
CA GLY A 10 -3.10 -11.68 -3.19
C GLY A 10 -2.20 -12.27 -2.10
N THR A 11 -2.65 -12.40 -0.86
CA THR A 11 -1.84 -12.94 0.23
C THR A 11 -1.49 -14.40 0.02
N GLN A 12 -0.22 -14.74 0.14
CA GLN A 12 0.30 -16.10 0.05
C GLN A 12 0.41 -16.74 1.43
N TYR A 13 0.14 -18.04 1.46
CA TYR A 13 0.19 -18.88 2.66
C TYR A 13 1.36 -19.84 2.63
N ALA A 14 1.71 -20.39 3.79
CA ALA A 14 2.71 -21.44 3.87
C ALA A 14 2.35 -22.62 2.97
N PRO A 15 3.34 -23.36 2.42
CA PRO A 15 3.08 -24.53 1.57
C PRO A 15 2.28 -25.60 2.32
N THR A 16 1.16 -26.04 1.72
CA THR A 16 0.27 -27.08 2.27
C THR A 16 -0.26 -27.98 1.15
N PRO A 17 -0.70 -29.24 1.45
CA PRO A 17 -1.30 -30.11 0.45
C PRO A 17 -2.63 -29.59 -0.11
N GLN A 18 -3.40 -28.86 0.68
CA GLN A 18 -4.70 -28.29 0.34
C GLN A 18 -4.67 -26.77 0.63
N PRO A 19 -5.48 -25.97 -0.08
CA PRO A 19 -5.60 -24.56 0.24
C PRO A 19 -6.14 -24.33 1.68
N PRO A 20 -5.83 -23.18 2.29
CA PRO A 20 -6.43 -22.81 3.58
C PRO A 20 -7.96 -22.80 3.49
N ALA A 21 -8.62 -23.15 4.59
CA ALA A 21 -10.09 -23.12 4.67
C ALA A 21 -10.65 -21.69 4.48
N SER A 22 -9.89 -20.69 4.91
CA SER A 22 -10.28 -19.29 4.79
C SER A 22 -9.05 -18.37 4.78
N CYS A 23 -9.26 -17.14 4.32
CA CYS A 23 -8.26 -16.04 4.35
C CYS A 23 -8.64 -15.04 5.46
N PRO A 24 -7.94 -15.01 6.59
CA PRO A 24 -8.22 -14.05 7.68
C PRO A 24 -8.10 -12.58 7.22
N ILE A 25 -7.25 -12.30 6.23
CA ILE A 25 -7.12 -10.95 5.66
C ILE A 25 -8.44 -10.51 5.02
N CYS A 26 -9.09 -11.39 4.22
CA CYS A 26 -10.36 -11.07 3.56
C CYS A 26 -11.57 -11.13 4.51
N LEU A 27 -11.49 -11.91 5.59
CA LEU A 27 -12.54 -11.99 6.61
C LEU A 27 -12.51 -10.80 7.58
N ASP A 28 -11.43 -10.04 7.61
CA ASP A 28 -11.34 -8.83 8.42
C ASP A 28 -12.23 -7.71 7.83
N GLU A 29 -12.84 -6.88 8.70
CA GLU A 29 -13.76 -5.81 8.30
C GLU A 29 -13.16 -4.73 7.38
N ARG A 30 -11.82 -4.71 7.23
CA ARG A 30 -11.11 -3.81 6.30
C ARG A 30 -11.06 -4.32 4.87
N GLN A 31 -11.44 -5.60 4.67
CA GLN A 31 -11.50 -6.27 3.38
C GLN A 31 -12.89 -6.90 3.18
N TYR A 32 -13.03 -7.80 2.25
CA TYR A 32 -14.27 -8.47 1.94
C TYR A 32 -14.04 -9.88 1.38
N VAL A 33 -15.06 -10.71 1.51
CA VAL A 33 -15.18 -11.98 0.77
C VAL A 33 -16.19 -11.76 -0.34
N THR A 34 -15.83 -12.16 -1.56
CA THR A 34 -16.75 -12.03 -2.71
C THR A 34 -18.02 -12.89 -2.51
N PRO A 35 -19.15 -12.56 -3.16
CA PRO A 35 -20.35 -13.41 -3.11
C PRO A 35 -20.11 -14.85 -3.59
N ALA A 36 -19.13 -15.07 -4.47
CA ALA A 36 -18.73 -16.41 -4.93
C ALA A 36 -17.88 -17.19 -3.89
N GLY A 37 -17.59 -16.59 -2.74
CA GLY A 37 -16.71 -17.14 -1.71
C GLY A 37 -15.24 -16.87 -1.98
N GLN A 38 -14.40 -17.52 -1.19
CA GLN A 38 -12.94 -17.43 -1.32
C GLN A 38 -12.41 -18.44 -2.33
N SER A 39 -11.39 -18.06 -3.08
CA SER A 39 -10.72 -18.93 -4.03
C SER A 39 -9.20 -18.75 -3.99
N TRP A 40 -8.50 -19.73 -4.52
CA TRP A 40 -7.05 -19.86 -4.37
C TRP A 40 -6.39 -20.14 -5.71
N THR A 41 -5.19 -19.67 -5.85
CA THR A 41 -4.30 -19.96 -6.98
C THR A 41 -2.89 -20.27 -6.47
N THR A 42 -1.96 -20.53 -7.38
CA THR A 42 -0.53 -20.68 -7.09
C THR A 42 0.26 -19.75 -8.00
N LEU A 43 1.53 -19.51 -7.67
CA LEU A 43 2.38 -18.65 -8.49
C LEU A 43 2.53 -19.16 -9.93
N ASP A 44 2.66 -20.49 -10.12
CA ASP A 44 2.75 -21.08 -11.44
C ASP A 44 1.50 -20.85 -12.31
N VAL A 45 0.32 -20.90 -11.70
CA VAL A 45 -0.95 -20.62 -12.39
C VAL A 45 -1.06 -19.14 -12.71
N LEU A 46 -0.69 -18.29 -11.76
CA LEU A 46 -0.71 -16.83 -11.93
C LEU A 46 0.24 -16.40 -13.06
N ALA A 47 1.46 -16.92 -13.10
CA ALA A 47 2.47 -16.61 -14.11
C ALA A 47 2.09 -17.01 -15.55
N ARG A 48 1.13 -17.94 -15.72
CA ARG A 48 0.61 -18.31 -17.04
C ARG A 48 -0.48 -17.37 -17.57
N ARG A 49 -1.07 -16.57 -16.71
CA ARG A 49 -2.26 -15.75 -17.02
C ARG A 49 -2.00 -14.25 -16.91
N ASN A 50 -0.96 -13.88 -16.21
CA ASN A 50 -0.64 -12.50 -15.87
C ASN A 50 0.81 -12.17 -16.25
N MET A 51 1.09 -10.90 -16.42
CA MET A 51 2.42 -10.32 -16.62
C MET A 51 2.59 -9.08 -15.74
N ASN A 52 3.81 -8.65 -15.48
CA ASN A 52 4.05 -7.38 -14.83
C ASN A 52 4.29 -6.28 -15.87
N ALA A 53 3.55 -5.19 -15.75
CA ALA A 53 3.78 -3.94 -16.45
C ALA A 53 4.77 -3.09 -15.64
N ILE A 54 5.68 -2.43 -16.34
CA ILE A 54 6.79 -1.66 -15.77
C ILE A 54 6.71 -0.25 -16.29
N HIS A 55 6.73 0.76 -15.39
CA HIS A 55 6.66 2.16 -15.78
C HIS A 55 7.53 3.01 -14.85
N GLU A 56 8.47 3.76 -15.41
CA GLU A 56 9.26 4.75 -14.66
C GLU A 56 8.39 5.97 -14.34
N LEU A 57 8.21 6.25 -13.05
CA LEU A 57 7.40 7.38 -12.55
C LEU A 57 8.23 8.66 -12.50
N GLU A 58 9.45 8.55 -12.03
CA GLU A 58 10.45 9.61 -11.99
C GLU A 58 11.84 8.97 -11.94
N PRO A 59 12.93 9.72 -12.21
CA PRO A 59 14.27 9.18 -12.20
C PRO A 59 14.57 8.41 -10.90
N GLY A 60 14.82 7.09 -11.05
CA GLY A 60 15.09 6.20 -9.94
C GLY A 60 13.86 5.56 -9.27
N LEU A 61 12.63 5.86 -9.69
CA LEU A 61 11.43 5.22 -9.17
C LEU A 61 10.63 4.53 -10.27
N ILE A 62 10.55 3.22 -10.21
CA ILE A 62 9.87 2.36 -11.19
C ILE A 62 8.68 1.68 -10.54
N SER A 63 7.51 1.82 -11.14
CA SER A 63 6.26 1.13 -10.75
C SER A 63 6.19 -0.23 -11.40
N LEU A 64 5.79 -1.24 -10.62
CA LEU A 64 5.51 -2.60 -11.06
C LEU A 64 4.04 -2.90 -10.80
N LEU A 65 3.32 -3.40 -11.78
CA LEU A 65 1.89 -3.68 -11.70
C LEU A 65 1.56 -5.00 -12.39
N THR A 66 0.83 -5.88 -11.74
CA THR A 66 0.37 -7.14 -12.37
C THR A 66 -0.81 -6.87 -13.31
N PHE A 67 -0.71 -7.32 -14.55
CA PHE A 67 -1.75 -7.21 -15.57
C PHE A 67 -2.08 -8.58 -16.19
N PRO A 68 -3.35 -8.94 -16.44
CA PRO A 68 -4.55 -8.26 -15.90
C PRO A 68 -4.53 -8.09 -14.37
N HIS A 69 -5.35 -7.19 -13.83
CA HIS A 69 -5.40 -6.96 -12.39
C HIS A 69 -5.58 -8.27 -11.61
N PHE A 70 -4.82 -8.42 -10.52
CA PHE A 70 -4.92 -9.55 -9.61
C PHE A 70 -4.89 -9.06 -8.15
N GLY A 71 -5.67 -9.72 -7.30
CA GLY A 71 -5.80 -9.33 -5.91
C GLY A 71 -6.40 -7.93 -5.77
N ILE A 72 -5.83 -7.11 -4.90
CA ILE A 72 -6.26 -5.71 -4.68
C ILE A 72 -5.88 -4.81 -5.86
N GLY A 73 -4.89 -5.21 -6.68
CA GLY A 73 -4.47 -4.43 -7.84
C GLY A 73 -3.52 -3.28 -7.51
N GLN A 74 -2.88 -3.31 -6.33
CA GLN A 74 -1.84 -2.36 -5.96
C GLN A 74 -0.60 -2.51 -6.84
N ARG A 75 0.24 -1.48 -6.85
CA ARG A 75 1.59 -1.52 -7.45
C ARG A 75 2.66 -1.72 -6.38
N ALA A 76 3.76 -2.39 -6.74
CA ALA A 76 5.02 -2.27 -6.03
C ALA A 76 5.87 -1.19 -6.67
N MET A 77 6.83 -0.63 -5.94
CA MET A 77 7.73 0.40 -6.45
C MET A 77 9.19 -0.02 -6.22
N PHE A 78 9.94 -0.15 -7.31
CA PHE A 78 11.37 -0.38 -7.27
C PHE A 78 12.07 0.98 -7.22
N LEU A 79 12.66 1.29 -6.06
CA LEU A 79 13.34 2.54 -5.78
C LEU A 79 14.85 2.35 -5.84
N ARG A 80 15.51 3.13 -6.67
CA ARG A 80 16.96 3.12 -6.85
C ARG A 80 17.59 4.28 -6.11
N THR A 81 18.63 3.99 -5.32
CA THR A 81 19.40 5.01 -4.61
C THR A 81 20.91 4.73 -4.70
N PRO A 82 21.78 5.74 -4.48
CA PRO A 82 23.23 5.54 -4.42
C PRO A 82 23.67 4.54 -3.33
N HIS A 83 22.84 4.33 -2.32
CA HIS A 83 23.16 3.45 -1.18
C HIS A 83 22.60 2.02 -1.33
N GLY A 84 21.92 1.75 -2.43
CA GLY A 84 21.27 0.49 -2.76
C GLY A 84 19.80 0.69 -3.13
N ASN A 85 19.24 -0.33 -3.75
CA ASN A 85 17.85 -0.28 -4.21
C ASN A 85 16.92 -0.98 -3.22
N VAL A 86 15.64 -0.60 -3.23
CA VAL A 86 14.59 -1.13 -2.35
C VAL A 86 13.36 -1.47 -3.18
N LEU A 87 12.68 -2.55 -2.83
CA LEU A 87 11.32 -2.80 -3.27
C LEU A 87 10.35 -2.32 -2.17
N TRP A 88 9.52 -1.35 -2.50
CA TRP A 88 8.46 -0.84 -1.64
C TRP A 88 7.12 -1.46 -2.03
N ASP A 89 6.45 -2.09 -1.06
CA ASP A 89 5.29 -2.94 -1.23
C ASP A 89 5.54 -4.14 -2.17
N CYS A 90 4.61 -5.08 -2.22
CA CYS A 90 4.69 -6.23 -3.08
C CYS A 90 3.42 -6.39 -3.90
N ILE A 91 3.59 -6.95 -5.10
CA ILE A 91 2.53 -7.49 -5.95
C ILE A 91 2.59 -9.02 -5.93
N ALA A 92 1.49 -9.67 -6.30
CA ALA A 92 1.42 -11.12 -6.15
C ALA A 92 2.25 -11.90 -7.18
N LEU A 93 2.45 -11.36 -8.38
CA LEU A 93 3.20 -12.05 -9.43
C LEU A 93 4.71 -11.79 -9.30
N VAL A 94 5.45 -12.84 -9.03
CA VAL A 94 6.91 -12.88 -9.15
C VAL A 94 7.25 -13.54 -10.47
N ASP A 95 7.63 -12.77 -11.49
CA ASP A 95 8.00 -13.32 -12.79
C ASP A 95 9.50 -13.12 -13.09
N ARG A 96 10.02 -14.01 -13.94
CA ARG A 96 11.44 -14.04 -14.28
C ARG A 96 11.91 -12.74 -14.94
N ALA A 97 11.11 -12.15 -15.81
CA ALA A 97 11.50 -10.94 -16.54
C ALA A 97 11.68 -9.75 -15.58
N THR A 98 10.77 -9.58 -14.62
CA THR A 98 10.87 -8.54 -13.58
C THR A 98 12.11 -8.77 -12.69
N ILE A 99 12.36 -10.01 -12.28
CA ILE A 99 13.56 -10.35 -11.48
C ILE A 99 14.85 -10.06 -12.25
N GLU A 100 14.94 -10.49 -13.53
CA GLU A 100 16.10 -10.22 -14.37
C GLU A 100 16.32 -8.72 -14.58
N MET A 101 15.26 -7.94 -14.80
CA MET A 101 15.34 -6.47 -14.88
C MET A 101 15.86 -5.85 -13.58
N ILE A 102 15.30 -6.22 -12.43
CA ILE A 102 15.77 -5.69 -11.13
C ILE A 102 17.24 -6.04 -10.90
N ASN A 103 17.66 -7.27 -11.21
CA ASN A 103 19.05 -7.71 -11.06
C ASN A 103 19.99 -6.96 -12.01
N ALA A 104 19.59 -6.74 -13.27
CA ALA A 104 20.37 -5.94 -14.23
C ALA A 104 20.54 -4.47 -13.78
N MET A 105 19.62 -3.96 -12.97
CA MET A 105 19.69 -2.62 -12.36
C MET A 105 20.41 -2.60 -11.00
N GLY A 106 21.09 -3.69 -10.62
CA GLY A 106 21.90 -3.79 -9.40
C GLY A 106 21.20 -4.50 -8.24
N GLY A 107 20.10 -5.21 -8.49
CA GLY A 107 19.36 -5.94 -7.45
C GLY A 107 18.70 -5.01 -6.43
N ILE A 108 18.31 -5.58 -5.28
CA ILE A 108 17.80 -4.82 -4.12
C ILE A 108 18.56 -5.20 -2.84
N LYS A 109 18.54 -4.32 -1.86
CA LYS A 109 19.09 -4.56 -0.51
C LYS A 109 18.01 -4.89 0.52
N ALA A 110 16.75 -4.53 0.23
CA ALA A 110 15.65 -4.74 1.14
C ALA A 110 14.31 -4.70 0.40
N ILE A 111 13.33 -5.38 0.97
CA ILE A 111 11.90 -5.19 0.74
C ILE A 111 11.35 -4.48 1.97
N ALA A 112 10.52 -3.47 1.81
CA ALA A 112 9.77 -2.86 2.90
C ALA A 112 8.31 -2.72 2.48
N ILE A 113 7.39 -3.03 3.39
CA ILE A 113 5.97 -3.11 3.06
C ILE A 113 5.17 -2.22 3.99
N SER A 114 4.26 -1.45 3.42
CA SER A 114 3.45 -0.46 4.13
C SER A 114 2.54 -1.08 5.19
N HIS A 115 1.83 -2.17 4.87
CA HIS A 115 0.87 -2.81 5.76
C HIS A 115 0.42 -4.19 5.22
N PRO A 116 -0.34 -4.99 6.00
CA PRO A 116 -0.68 -6.38 5.69
C PRO A 116 -1.38 -6.64 4.36
N HIS A 117 -2.17 -5.69 3.83
CA HIS A 117 -2.83 -5.89 2.54
C HIS A 117 -1.84 -6.10 1.38
N TYR A 118 -0.60 -5.62 1.52
CA TYR A 118 0.41 -5.68 0.46
C TYR A 118 1.53 -6.69 0.75
N TYR A 119 1.38 -7.56 1.77
CA TYR A 119 2.34 -8.62 2.04
C TYR A 119 2.44 -9.62 0.89
N THR A 120 1.36 -9.93 0.24
CA THR A 120 1.23 -10.78 -0.95
C THR A 120 2.20 -11.98 -0.97
N THR A 121 3.08 -12.06 -1.95
CA THR A 121 4.11 -13.09 -2.14
C THR A 121 5.50 -12.62 -1.69
N MET A 122 5.58 -11.81 -0.64
CA MET A 122 6.82 -11.15 -0.19
C MET A 122 7.99 -12.10 0.03
N VAL A 123 7.73 -13.34 0.48
CA VAL A 123 8.77 -14.35 0.72
C VAL A 123 9.35 -14.82 -0.62
N GLU A 124 8.51 -15.06 -1.63
CA GLU A 124 8.96 -15.42 -2.98
C GLU A 124 9.78 -14.28 -3.62
N TRP A 125 9.35 -13.02 -3.45
CA TRP A 125 10.12 -11.85 -3.89
C TRP A 125 11.50 -11.82 -3.25
N SER A 126 11.57 -12.01 -1.92
CA SER A 126 12.84 -12.05 -1.20
C SER A 126 13.75 -13.18 -1.70
N GLU A 127 13.22 -14.39 -1.80
CA GLU A 127 13.96 -15.57 -2.26
C GLU A 127 14.49 -15.38 -3.69
N ALA A 128 13.64 -14.91 -4.61
CA ALA A 128 14.00 -14.66 -6.02
C ALA A 128 15.06 -13.54 -6.18
N LEU A 129 15.14 -12.62 -5.24
CA LEU A 129 16.09 -11.49 -5.26
C LEU A 129 17.30 -11.72 -4.30
N GLY A 130 17.62 -12.98 -3.97
CA GLY A 130 18.82 -13.34 -3.23
C GLY A 130 18.66 -13.42 -1.72
N GLY A 131 17.44 -13.59 -1.22
CA GLY A 131 17.17 -13.75 0.22
C GLY A 131 17.28 -12.44 0.99
N VAL A 132 16.91 -11.33 0.41
CA VAL A 132 17.00 -10.00 1.03
C VAL A 132 16.02 -9.84 2.20
N PRO A 133 16.36 -9.03 3.21
CA PRO A 133 15.46 -8.80 4.35
C PRO A 133 14.15 -8.11 3.94
N ILE A 134 13.05 -8.55 4.57
CA ILE A 134 11.70 -8.00 4.42
C ILE A 134 11.35 -7.25 5.70
N TYR A 135 11.25 -5.93 5.64
CA TYR A 135 10.94 -5.08 6.78
C TYR A 135 9.45 -4.87 6.94
N LEU A 136 8.89 -5.40 8.05
CA LEU A 136 7.49 -5.26 8.44
C LEU A 136 7.41 -4.66 9.85
N HIS A 137 6.41 -3.81 10.11
CA HIS A 137 6.24 -3.30 11.46
C HIS A 137 5.69 -4.37 12.42
N GLU A 138 6.26 -4.48 13.63
CA GLU A 138 5.90 -5.54 14.58
C GLU A 138 4.45 -5.52 15.02
N ALA A 139 3.82 -4.36 15.07
CA ALA A 139 2.41 -4.23 15.45
C ALA A 139 1.45 -5.03 14.55
N ASP A 140 1.88 -5.34 13.32
CA ASP A 140 1.10 -6.09 12.35
C ASP A 140 1.55 -7.56 12.20
N ARG A 141 2.40 -8.07 13.10
CA ARG A 141 2.94 -9.44 13.11
C ARG A 141 1.86 -10.51 12.92
N LYS A 142 0.70 -10.34 13.53
CA LYS A 142 -0.39 -11.34 13.48
C LYS A 142 -0.93 -11.59 12.06
N TRP A 143 -0.66 -10.69 11.12
CA TRP A 143 -1.12 -10.77 9.75
C TRP A 143 -0.11 -11.42 8.80
N ILE A 144 1.00 -11.96 9.31
CA ILE A 144 1.98 -12.70 8.52
C ILE A 144 1.49 -14.12 8.32
N MET A 145 0.90 -14.40 7.16
CA MET A 145 0.31 -15.71 6.84
C MET A 145 1.36 -16.71 6.32
N ARG A 146 2.47 -16.24 5.81
CA ARG A 146 3.64 -17.05 5.45
C ARG A 146 4.88 -16.49 6.14
N SER A 147 5.44 -17.25 7.07
CA SER A 147 6.71 -16.91 7.71
C SER A 147 7.89 -17.25 6.80
N GLY A 148 9.02 -16.59 7.02
CA GLY A 148 10.29 -16.85 6.35
C GLY A 148 11.45 -16.28 7.14
N PRO A 149 12.68 -16.83 6.95
CA PRO A 149 13.86 -16.40 7.72
C PRO A 149 14.29 -14.97 7.41
N THR A 150 13.86 -14.41 6.28
CA THR A 150 14.21 -13.06 5.82
C THR A 150 13.31 -11.98 6.41
N ILE A 151 12.22 -12.34 7.10
CA ILE A 151 11.30 -11.36 7.70
C ILE A 151 12.00 -10.70 8.90
N SER A 152 12.19 -9.39 8.81
CA SER A 152 12.80 -8.53 9.83
C SER A 152 11.76 -7.57 10.40
N LEU A 153 11.32 -7.84 11.62
CA LEU A 153 10.35 -6.97 12.29
C LEU A 153 11.05 -5.76 12.90
N TRP A 154 10.48 -4.58 12.69
CA TRP A 154 10.94 -3.35 13.30
C TRP A 154 9.88 -2.72 14.20
N LYS A 155 10.31 -1.88 15.14
CA LYS A 155 9.50 -1.23 16.18
C LYS A 155 9.70 0.28 16.16
N GLY A 156 8.80 0.95 16.85
CA GLY A 156 8.88 2.38 17.09
C GLY A 156 8.32 3.21 15.95
N GLN A 157 8.49 4.52 16.06
CA GLN A 157 7.88 5.48 15.15
C GLN A 157 8.60 5.55 13.80
N THR A 158 9.91 5.35 13.80
CA THR A 158 10.73 5.49 12.59
C THR A 158 11.83 4.45 12.53
N LYS A 159 12.24 4.12 11.31
CA LYS A 159 13.41 3.29 11.03
C LYS A 159 14.12 3.81 9.79
N GLU A 160 15.40 4.12 9.89
CA GLU A 160 16.22 4.29 8.70
C GLU A 160 16.40 2.93 8.02
N LEU A 161 15.89 2.81 6.79
CA LEU A 161 15.94 1.58 6.00
C LEU A 161 17.29 1.46 5.29
N LEU A 162 17.70 2.51 4.62
CA LEU A 162 19.02 2.76 4.02
C LEU A 162 19.33 4.25 4.21
N PRO A 163 20.59 4.70 4.08
CA PRO A 163 20.92 6.11 4.14
C PRO A 163 20.02 6.94 3.19
N GLY A 164 19.30 7.89 3.73
CA GLY A 164 18.35 8.73 2.99
C GLY A 164 16.99 8.09 2.71
N LEU A 165 16.66 6.95 3.30
CA LEU A 165 15.33 6.33 3.22
C LEU A 165 14.80 6.05 4.62
N THR A 166 13.66 6.62 4.98
CA THR A 166 13.07 6.47 6.31
C THR A 166 11.69 5.84 6.24
N LEU A 167 11.50 4.71 6.92
CA LEU A 167 10.19 4.16 7.23
C LEU A 167 9.58 4.94 8.39
N ILE A 168 8.33 5.35 8.26
CA ILE A 168 7.60 6.11 9.27
C ILE A 168 6.32 5.33 9.58
N CYS A 169 6.18 4.83 10.81
CA CYS A 169 4.95 4.22 11.29
C CYS A 169 3.92 5.32 11.53
N SER A 170 2.99 5.45 10.61
CA SER A 170 1.90 6.44 10.65
C SER A 170 0.60 5.86 11.21
N GLY A 171 0.52 4.53 11.36
CA GLY A 171 -0.73 3.86 11.69
C GLY A 171 -1.69 3.87 10.50
N GLY A 172 -2.88 4.43 10.69
CA GLY A 172 -3.93 4.37 9.69
C GLY A 172 -4.89 3.22 9.96
N HIS A 173 -5.26 2.44 8.95
CA HIS A 173 -6.16 1.29 9.14
C HIS A 173 -5.45 0.04 9.69
N TYR A 174 -4.12 0.03 9.75
CA TYR A 174 -3.34 -0.96 10.49
C TYR A 174 -2.46 -0.28 11.55
N PRO A 175 -2.30 -0.87 12.74
CA PRO A 175 -1.47 -0.26 13.79
C PRO A 175 -0.01 -0.05 13.39
N GLY A 176 0.56 -0.97 12.59
CA GLY A 176 1.90 -0.89 12.07
C GLY A 176 2.01 -0.24 10.68
N GLY A 177 0.91 0.36 10.22
CA GLY A 177 0.89 1.00 8.91
C GLY A 177 2.01 2.02 8.74
N ALA A 178 2.85 1.85 7.73
CA ALA A 178 4.04 2.64 7.49
C ALA A 178 4.05 3.28 6.10
N VAL A 179 4.76 4.38 5.98
CA VAL A 179 5.07 5.04 4.71
C VAL A 179 6.59 5.12 4.54
N LEU A 180 7.07 5.24 3.30
CA LEU A 180 8.49 5.44 3.01
C LEU A 180 8.72 6.89 2.58
N HIS A 181 9.57 7.60 3.31
CA HIS A 181 10.02 8.95 2.97
C HIS A 181 11.36 8.88 2.21
N TRP A 182 11.40 9.51 1.04
CA TRP A 182 12.54 9.61 0.14
C TRP A 182 12.89 11.08 -0.15
N PRO A 183 13.83 11.69 0.61
CA PRO A 183 14.19 13.12 0.45
C PRO A 183 14.72 13.48 -0.93
N ALA A 184 15.43 12.55 -1.61
CA ALA A 184 15.99 12.80 -2.93
C ALA A 184 14.93 12.73 -4.06
N GLY A 185 13.73 12.22 -3.80
CA GLY A 185 12.62 12.20 -4.75
C GLY A 185 12.15 13.60 -5.13
N ALA A 186 11.33 13.68 -6.15
CA ALA A 186 10.81 14.95 -6.69
C ALA A 186 11.92 15.97 -7.04
N GLY A 187 13.05 15.47 -7.57
CA GLY A 187 14.19 16.32 -7.87
C GLY A 187 14.84 16.95 -6.64
N GLY A 188 14.84 16.26 -5.49
CA GLY A 188 15.40 16.72 -4.22
C GLY A 188 14.43 17.50 -3.34
N LYS A 189 13.16 17.61 -3.73
CA LYS A 189 12.11 18.23 -2.90
C LYS A 189 11.43 17.24 -1.95
N GLY A 190 11.75 15.96 -2.07
CA GLY A 190 11.22 14.87 -1.30
C GLY A 190 9.97 14.23 -1.89
N ALA A 191 9.86 12.93 -1.70
CA ALA A 191 8.70 12.13 -2.07
C ALA A 191 8.27 11.22 -0.91
N LEU A 192 6.98 10.93 -0.85
CA LEU A 192 6.35 10.00 0.07
C LEU A 192 5.76 8.83 -0.74
N LEU A 193 6.18 7.59 -0.44
CA LEU A 193 5.53 6.40 -0.93
C LEU A 193 4.57 5.94 0.16
N SER A 194 3.27 6.12 -0.06
CA SER A 194 2.28 6.12 1.04
C SER A 194 1.49 4.82 1.19
N GLY A 195 1.67 3.87 0.26
CA GLY A 195 0.68 2.80 0.18
C GLY A 195 -0.71 3.41 -0.05
N ASP A 196 -1.70 2.94 0.68
CA ASP A 196 -3.04 3.54 0.74
C ASP A 196 -3.40 4.14 2.12
N LEU A 197 -2.40 4.27 3.01
CA LEU A 197 -2.57 4.94 4.31
C LEU A 197 -2.87 6.44 4.15
N VAL A 198 -2.27 7.04 3.12
CA VAL A 198 -2.60 8.35 2.59
C VAL A 198 -3.00 8.12 1.13
N GLN A 199 -4.29 7.86 0.91
CA GLN A 199 -4.80 7.46 -0.40
C GLN A 199 -4.92 8.65 -1.34
N VAL A 200 -4.13 8.66 -2.40
CA VAL A 200 -4.31 9.63 -3.50
C VAL A 200 -5.61 9.32 -4.23
N VAL A 201 -6.50 10.31 -4.32
CA VAL A 201 -7.81 10.16 -4.94
C VAL A 201 -7.78 10.46 -6.44
N GLN A 202 -8.93 10.34 -7.11
CA GLN A 202 -9.05 10.31 -8.58
C GLN A 202 -8.48 11.55 -9.28
N ASP A 203 -8.56 12.73 -8.67
CA ASP A 203 -8.09 13.98 -9.25
C ASP A 203 -6.57 14.20 -9.16
N ASN A 204 -5.86 13.34 -8.39
CA ASN A 204 -4.44 13.47 -8.07
C ASN A 204 -4.05 14.82 -7.41
N LYS A 205 -5.03 15.56 -6.87
CA LYS A 205 -4.86 16.85 -6.18
C LYS A 205 -5.30 16.81 -4.73
N SER A 206 -5.82 15.66 -4.29
CA SER A 206 -6.31 15.42 -2.94
C SER A 206 -5.93 14.03 -2.46
N VAL A 207 -5.97 13.85 -1.13
CA VAL A 207 -5.84 12.54 -0.50
C VAL A 207 -7.03 12.26 0.42
N SER A 208 -7.24 10.99 0.77
CA SER A 208 -8.27 10.54 1.70
C SER A 208 -7.73 9.47 2.65
N PHE A 209 -8.53 9.11 3.66
CA PHE A 209 -8.17 8.20 4.73
C PHE A 209 -9.33 7.25 5.01
N MET A 210 -9.13 5.96 4.92
CA MET A 210 -10.20 4.99 5.11
C MET A 210 -9.80 3.94 6.14
N TRP A 211 -10.77 3.48 6.90
CA TRP A 211 -10.65 2.25 7.67
C TRP A 211 -10.80 1.04 6.76
N SER A 212 -11.80 1.07 5.88
CA SER A 212 -12.01 0.06 4.85
C SER A 212 -12.39 0.72 3.53
N PHE A 213 -11.57 0.54 2.49
CA PHE A 213 -11.87 1.00 1.15
C PHE A 213 -13.02 0.22 0.51
N PRO A 214 -13.04 -1.14 0.56
CA PRO A 214 -14.13 -1.90 -0.05
C PRO A 214 -15.49 -1.65 0.61
N ASN A 215 -15.51 -1.43 1.92
CA ASN A 215 -16.73 -1.21 2.69
C ASN A 215 -17.06 0.28 2.88
N ILE A 216 -16.23 1.18 2.34
CA ILE A 216 -16.42 2.65 2.36
C ILE A 216 -16.52 3.17 3.81
N ILE A 217 -15.79 2.56 4.74
CA ILE A 217 -15.78 2.99 6.15
C ILE A 217 -14.67 4.02 6.35
N PRO A 218 -14.99 5.23 6.84
CA PRO A 218 -14.00 6.28 7.05
C PRO A 218 -13.05 5.95 8.21
N LEU A 219 -11.82 6.47 8.16
CA LEU A 219 -10.89 6.42 9.27
C LEU A 219 -11.33 7.43 10.34
N SER A 220 -11.21 7.08 11.62
CA SER A 220 -11.61 8.00 12.71
C SER A 220 -10.69 9.21 12.83
N ALA A 221 -11.25 10.34 13.32
CA ALA A 221 -10.52 11.59 13.47
C ALA A 221 -9.18 11.47 14.22
N PRO A 222 -9.09 10.81 15.38
CA PRO A 222 -7.81 10.66 16.08
C PRO A 222 -6.75 9.90 15.27
N ARG A 223 -7.15 8.93 14.45
CA ARG A 223 -6.23 8.19 13.58
C ARG A 223 -5.73 9.04 12.42
N VAL A 224 -6.60 9.85 11.80
CA VAL A 224 -6.18 10.81 10.75
C VAL A 224 -5.21 11.83 11.32
N GLU A 225 -5.47 12.38 12.49
CA GLU A 225 -4.55 13.29 13.19
C GLU A 225 -3.20 12.62 13.49
N GLY A 226 -3.23 11.34 13.90
CA GLY A 226 -2.02 10.54 14.12
C GLY A 226 -1.18 10.43 12.85
N VAL A 227 -1.81 10.10 11.70
CA VAL A 227 -1.14 10.05 10.39
C VAL A 227 -0.50 11.40 10.04
N VAL A 228 -1.26 12.49 10.12
CA VAL A 228 -0.75 13.82 9.79
C VAL A 228 0.40 14.23 10.72
N ASN A 229 0.26 14.00 12.02
CA ASN A 229 1.28 14.35 13.00
C ASN A 229 2.59 13.58 12.80
N SER A 230 2.50 12.29 12.45
CA SER A 230 3.69 11.46 12.16
C SER A 230 4.49 11.99 10.96
N LEU A 231 3.81 12.61 10.00
CA LEU A 231 4.41 13.15 8.78
C LEU A 231 4.84 14.63 8.89
N LYS A 232 4.47 15.31 9.97
CA LYS A 232 4.76 16.75 10.19
C LYS A 232 6.25 17.12 10.04
N PRO A 233 7.23 16.34 10.58
CA PRO A 233 8.65 16.67 10.47
C PRO A 233 9.23 16.54 9.07
N TYR A 234 8.56 15.84 8.17
CA TYR A 234 9.11 15.47 6.87
C TYR A 234 8.69 16.43 5.77
N LYS A 235 9.62 16.73 4.85
CA LYS A 235 9.36 17.53 3.65
C LYS A 235 9.18 16.61 2.46
N PHE A 236 8.11 16.78 1.71
CA PHE A 236 7.86 16.06 0.46
C PHE A 236 6.94 16.89 -0.45
N ASP A 237 7.30 16.90 -1.71
CA ASP A 237 6.57 17.59 -2.78
C ASP A 237 5.68 16.62 -3.59
N ARG A 238 5.99 15.30 -3.54
CA ARG A 238 5.21 14.25 -4.20
C ARG A 238 4.66 13.24 -3.22
N ILE A 239 3.52 12.64 -3.59
CA ILE A 239 2.97 11.48 -2.89
C ILE A 239 2.67 10.41 -3.95
N HIS A 240 3.37 9.27 -3.87
CA HIS A 240 3.11 8.11 -4.70
C HIS A 240 2.23 7.13 -3.93
N GLY A 241 0.95 7.02 -4.32
CA GLY A 241 -0.01 6.10 -3.72
C GLY A 241 0.12 4.67 -4.26
N ALA A 242 -0.64 3.76 -3.68
CA ALA A 242 -0.56 2.33 -3.93
C ALA A 242 -1.03 1.89 -5.33
N PHE A 243 -1.82 2.69 -6.03
CA PHE A 243 -2.43 2.26 -7.29
C PHE A 243 -1.84 2.99 -8.49
N ALA A 244 -1.97 2.39 -9.68
CA ALA A 244 -1.57 3.03 -10.92
C ALA A 244 -2.25 4.40 -11.06
N GLU A 245 -1.54 5.36 -11.66
CA GLU A 245 -2.01 6.72 -11.90
C GLU A 245 -2.38 7.52 -10.63
N ARG A 246 -2.11 7.00 -9.45
CA ARG A 246 -2.37 7.67 -8.17
C ARG A 246 -1.10 8.33 -7.64
N THR A 247 -0.80 9.53 -8.15
CA THR A 247 0.36 10.33 -7.72
C THR A 247 0.00 11.80 -7.63
N VAL A 248 0.23 12.40 -6.46
CA VAL A 248 0.29 13.86 -6.30
C VAL A 248 1.66 14.32 -6.78
N TRP A 249 1.72 15.09 -7.84
CA TRP A 249 2.97 15.44 -8.52
C TRP A 249 3.68 16.68 -7.96
N SER A 250 2.98 17.50 -7.19
CA SER A 250 3.53 18.71 -6.57
C SER A 250 2.74 19.10 -5.33
N ASP A 251 3.35 19.90 -4.44
CA ASP A 251 2.73 20.39 -3.20
C ASP A 251 2.19 19.27 -2.30
N GLY A 252 2.85 18.11 -2.29
CA GLY A 252 2.37 16.92 -1.57
C GLY A 252 2.09 17.16 -0.09
N LYS A 253 2.93 17.96 0.58
CA LYS A 253 2.72 18.34 1.98
C LYS A 253 1.47 19.18 2.16
N GLY A 254 1.28 20.23 1.36
CA GLY A 254 0.10 21.08 1.41
C GLY A 254 -1.17 20.31 1.02
N VAL A 255 -1.09 19.40 0.05
CA VAL A 255 -2.19 18.51 -0.33
C VAL A 255 -2.61 17.63 0.85
N LEU A 256 -1.66 17.03 1.56
CA LEU A 256 -1.94 16.23 2.77
C LEU A 256 -2.69 17.07 3.82
N GLU A 257 -2.16 18.24 4.14
CA GLU A 257 -2.70 19.11 5.21
C GLU A 257 -4.11 19.60 4.88
N ARG A 258 -4.33 20.11 3.65
CA ARG A 258 -5.66 20.58 3.22
C ARG A 258 -6.68 19.45 3.14
N SER A 259 -6.27 18.29 2.64
CA SER A 259 -7.15 17.12 2.55
C SER A 259 -7.53 16.59 3.93
N ALA A 260 -6.58 16.54 4.86
CA ALA A 260 -6.85 16.12 6.23
C ALA A 260 -7.80 17.12 6.95
N ALA A 261 -7.58 18.43 6.80
CA ALA A 261 -8.46 19.44 7.37
C ALA A 261 -9.91 19.29 6.84
N ARG A 262 -10.07 19.12 5.49
CA ARG A 262 -11.37 18.86 4.87
C ARG A 262 -12.02 17.58 5.41
N TYR A 263 -11.25 16.50 5.48
CA TYR A 263 -11.73 15.19 5.97
C TYR A 263 -12.20 15.29 7.43
N LEU A 264 -11.38 15.88 8.31
CA LEU A 264 -11.69 16.05 9.73
C LEU A 264 -12.93 16.91 9.94
N LYS A 265 -13.09 17.99 9.17
CA LYS A 265 -14.31 18.81 9.18
C LYS A 265 -15.55 17.97 8.89
N MET A 266 -15.51 17.12 7.87
CA MET A 266 -16.65 16.31 7.47
C MET A 266 -17.01 15.23 8.52
N ILE A 267 -16.03 14.47 9.01
CA ILE A 267 -16.31 13.37 9.96
C ILE A 267 -16.66 13.85 11.38
N ARG A 268 -16.37 15.10 11.71
CA ARG A 268 -16.76 15.72 13.00
C ARG A 268 -18.13 16.40 12.97
N GLY A 269 -18.73 16.50 11.80
CA GLY A 269 -19.99 17.20 11.62
C GLY A 269 -19.85 18.74 11.63
N ASP A 270 -18.63 19.28 11.56
CA ASP A 270 -18.39 20.74 11.54
C ASP A 270 -18.65 21.35 10.15
N GLY A 271 -19.07 20.51 9.16
CA GLY A 271 -19.50 20.98 7.87
C GLY A 271 -20.92 21.56 7.97
N THR A 272 -21.09 22.85 7.75
CA THR A 272 -22.40 23.43 7.50
C THR A 272 -22.93 22.89 6.17
N TYR A 273 -23.69 21.79 6.23
CA TYR A 273 -24.68 21.52 5.22
C TYR A 273 -25.87 22.40 5.56
N GLU A 274 -26.15 23.41 4.76
CA GLU A 274 -27.53 23.84 4.60
C GLU A 274 -28.24 22.63 4.02
N LEU A 275 -28.94 21.87 4.87
CA LEU A 275 -29.93 20.91 4.41
C LEU A 275 -30.92 21.75 3.59
N GLN A 276 -30.84 21.68 2.28
CA GLN A 276 -31.94 22.15 1.44
C GLN A 276 -33.16 21.38 1.91
N ASP A 277 -34.08 22.09 2.50
CA ASP A 277 -35.34 21.52 2.99
C ASP A 277 -36.18 21.09 1.78
N PHE A 278 -36.02 19.81 1.41
CA PHE A 278 -36.79 19.18 0.36
C PHE A 278 -38.25 18.92 0.79
N SER A 279 -38.63 19.24 2.06
CA SER A 279 -39.97 19.01 2.57
C SER A 279 -41.01 19.94 1.94
N ALA A 280 -40.61 21.09 1.38
CA ALA A 280 -41.53 22.09 0.81
C ALA A 280 -41.91 21.83 -0.68
N ALA A 281 -41.24 20.91 -1.38
CA ALA A 281 -41.49 20.68 -2.82
C ALA A 281 -42.50 19.57 -3.13
N ALA A 282 -42.98 18.84 -2.13
CA ALA A 282 -43.83 17.64 -2.34
C ALA A 282 -45.36 17.88 -2.12
N VAL A 283 -45.80 19.09 -1.82
CA VAL A 283 -47.23 19.39 -1.61
C VAL A 283 -47.65 20.56 -2.49
N GLY A 284 -47.82 20.30 -3.76
CA GLY A 284 -48.39 21.28 -4.66
C GLY A 284 -48.67 20.75 -6.04
N GLN A 285 -49.86 20.28 -6.19
CA GLN A 285 -50.71 20.13 -7.35
C GLN A 285 -51.20 18.69 -7.55
N GLY A 286 -52.38 18.43 -6.95
CA GLY A 286 -53.31 17.40 -7.39
C GLY A 286 -54.13 17.88 -8.57
#